data_63196bea2e781e757633aa83373a7d8b
#
_entry.id   63196bea2e781e757633aa83373a7d8b
#
_cell.length_a   1.000
_cell.length_b   1.000
_cell.length_c   1.000
_cell.angle_alpha   90.00
_cell.angle_beta   90.00
_cell.angle_gamma   90.00
#
_symmetry.space_group_name_H-M   'P 1'
#
loop_
_entity.id
_entity.type
_entity.pdbx_description
1 polymer ?
#
loop_
_entity_poly.entity_id
_entity_poly.type
_entity_poly.pdbx_seq_one_letter_code
_entity_poly.pdbx_strand_id
1 'polypeptide(L)'
;MIDFLLEKFPVRCELRDGSPCSIRPLEATDEAALKEFHHVIPEREQLFVRNKILDGSLFQEWIADDSFESNLPLLAFVDAKIAGLGVLAQRQGGWKRHIGKVAFLTHPDYCGQGIIDEMMKLLVDFGAHYGMTRLESELNGERKSAIKSMAAAGFQELVRIPEYIQDMNAQYHDYVLMGIELIPDFENLGAGD
;
A
#
# COMPACT_ATOMS: atom_id res chain seq x y z
N MET A 1 -13.44 15.95 4.99
CA MET A 1 -11.97 16.14 4.88
C MET A 1 -11.34 15.17 3.88
N ILE A 2 -11.76 13.91 3.84
CA ILE A 2 -11.39 12.92 2.80
C ILE A 2 -11.85 13.35 1.41
N ASP A 3 -13.03 13.95 1.30
CA ASP A 3 -13.67 14.30 0.03
C ASP A 3 -12.76 15.09 -0.91
N PHE A 4 -12.01 16.05 -0.39
CA PHE A 4 -11.07 16.86 -1.20
C PHE A 4 -9.93 16.03 -1.82
N LEU A 5 -9.44 15.00 -1.13
CA LEU A 5 -8.42 14.12 -1.68
C LEU A 5 -9.02 13.09 -2.64
N LEU A 6 -10.25 12.63 -2.37
CA LEU A 6 -10.96 11.71 -3.24
C LEU A 6 -11.36 12.35 -4.56
N GLU A 7 -11.61 13.68 -4.58
CA GLU A 7 -11.86 14.43 -5.81
C GLU A 7 -10.69 14.42 -6.81
N LYS A 8 -9.46 14.12 -6.35
CA LYS A 8 -8.29 13.98 -7.23
C LYS A 8 -8.31 12.72 -8.07
N PHE A 9 -9.12 11.72 -7.70
CA PHE A 9 -9.17 10.44 -8.40
C PHE A 9 -10.14 10.44 -9.59
N PRO A 10 -9.86 9.65 -10.65
CA PRO A 10 -8.66 8.82 -10.81
C PRO A 10 -7.41 9.67 -11.16
N VAL A 11 -6.29 9.38 -10.51
CA VAL A 11 -5.01 9.96 -10.86
C VAL A 11 -4.46 9.22 -12.07
N ARG A 12 -4.10 9.94 -13.12
CA ARG A 12 -3.52 9.39 -14.34
C ARG A 12 -2.00 9.55 -14.28
N CYS A 13 -1.30 8.50 -14.65
CA CYS A 13 0.15 8.46 -14.75
C CYS A 13 0.59 7.68 -15.98
N GLU A 14 1.87 7.71 -16.27
CA GLU A 14 2.51 6.95 -17.35
C GLU A 14 3.58 6.06 -16.74
N LEU A 15 3.57 4.80 -17.10
CA LEU A 15 4.57 3.83 -16.69
C LEU A 15 5.88 4.07 -17.44
N ARG A 16 6.96 3.44 -16.97
CA ARG A 16 8.30 3.60 -17.58
C ARG A 16 8.38 3.12 -19.04
N ASP A 17 7.49 2.22 -19.45
CA ASP A 17 7.36 1.74 -20.83
C ASP A 17 6.45 2.61 -21.70
N GLY A 18 5.90 3.70 -21.18
CA GLY A 18 4.96 4.60 -21.85
C GLY A 18 3.50 4.17 -21.76
N SER A 19 3.18 3.07 -21.08
CA SER A 19 1.79 2.63 -20.93
C SER A 19 1.00 3.57 -20.02
N PRO A 20 -0.23 3.97 -20.40
CA PRO A 20 -1.08 4.77 -19.56
C PRO A 20 -1.55 3.96 -18.34
N CYS A 21 -1.48 4.58 -17.18
CA CYS A 21 -1.91 4.01 -15.92
C CYS A 21 -2.90 4.94 -15.22
N SER A 22 -3.89 4.39 -14.54
CA SER A 22 -4.79 5.15 -13.68
C SER A 22 -4.84 4.53 -12.28
N ILE A 23 -4.81 5.39 -11.26
CA ILE A 23 -4.83 4.97 -9.85
C ILE A 23 -6.09 5.55 -9.21
N ARG A 24 -6.84 4.73 -8.51
CA ARG A 24 -8.02 5.15 -7.74
C ARG A 24 -8.25 4.27 -6.51
N PRO A 25 -9.05 4.70 -5.56
CA PRO A 25 -9.52 3.85 -4.47
C PRO A 25 -10.27 2.62 -4.98
N LEU A 26 -10.26 1.57 -4.16
CA LEU A 26 -11.02 0.35 -4.37
C LEU A 26 -12.52 0.66 -4.37
N GLU A 27 -13.25 0.04 -5.29
CA GLU A 27 -14.70 0.10 -5.37
C GLU A 27 -15.34 -1.29 -5.24
N ALA A 28 -16.61 -1.36 -4.85
CA ALA A 28 -17.33 -2.63 -4.69
C ALA A 28 -17.36 -3.47 -5.99
N THR A 29 -17.29 -2.82 -7.13
CA THR A 29 -17.26 -3.45 -8.46
C THR A 29 -15.95 -4.16 -8.79
N ASP A 30 -14.88 -3.93 -8.01
CA ASP A 30 -13.53 -4.46 -8.31
C ASP A 30 -13.30 -5.88 -7.79
N GLU A 31 -14.27 -6.49 -7.10
CA GLU A 31 -14.09 -7.79 -6.44
C GLU A 31 -13.58 -8.88 -7.41
N ALA A 32 -14.18 -8.98 -8.58
CA ALA A 32 -13.79 -9.98 -9.57
C ALA A 32 -12.38 -9.74 -10.10
N ALA A 33 -12.06 -8.48 -10.45
CA ALA A 33 -10.74 -8.10 -10.94
C ALA A 33 -9.64 -8.28 -9.88
N LEU A 34 -9.96 -8.02 -8.61
CA LEU A 34 -9.03 -8.22 -7.49
C LEU A 34 -8.75 -9.71 -7.25
N LYS A 35 -9.76 -10.58 -7.39
CA LYS A 35 -9.55 -12.02 -7.32
C LYS A 35 -8.64 -12.51 -8.46
N GLU A 36 -8.86 -12.05 -9.69
CA GLU A 36 -7.98 -12.35 -10.83
C GLU A 36 -6.54 -11.88 -10.57
N PHE A 37 -6.38 -10.64 -10.07
CA PHE A 37 -5.07 -10.11 -9.70
C PHE A 37 -4.36 -10.99 -8.67
N HIS A 38 -5.06 -11.50 -7.66
CA HIS A 38 -4.47 -12.39 -6.66
C HIS A 38 -3.99 -13.72 -7.25
N HIS A 39 -4.71 -14.27 -8.23
CA HIS A 39 -4.31 -15.54 -8.85
C HIS A 39 -2.99 -15.47 -9.63
N VAL A 40 -2.64 -14.29 -10.13
CA VAL A 40 -1.39 -14.09 -10.88
C VAL A 40 -0.19 -13.70 -10.00
N ILE A 41 -0.43 -13.34 -8.74
CA ILE A 41 0.66 -13.05 -7.80
C ILE A 41 1.47 -14.33 -7.56
N PRO A 42 2.81 -14.31 -7.72
CA PRO A 42 3.63 -15.49 -7.52
C PRO A 42 3.46 -16.08 -6.11
N GLU A 43 3.44 -17.41 -6.01
CA GLU A 43 3.27 -18.15 -4.74
C GLU A 43 4.21 -17.65 -3.64
N ARG A 44 5.48 -17.41 -3.98
CA ARG A 44 6.48 -16.84 -3.06
C ARG A 44 6.08 -15.49 -2.44
N GLU A 45 5.29 -14.69 -3.16
CA GLU A 45 4.76 -13.42 -2.65
C GLU A 45 3.52 -13.67 -1.80
N GLN A 46 2.70 -14.66 -2.17
CA GLN A 46 1.51 -15.07 -1.43
C GLN A 46 1.84 -15.66 -0.07
N LEU A 47 3.02 -16.29 0.11
CA LEU A 47 3.47 -16.86 1.39
C LEU A 47 3.51 -15.85 2.55
N PHE A 48 3.57 -14.55 2.23
CA PHE A 48 3.61 -13.46 3.20
C PHE A 48 2.32 -12.62 3.22
N VAL A 49 1.40 -12.94 2.31
CA VAL A 49 0.09 -12.27 2.25
C VAL A 49 -0.84 -12.94 3.26
N ARG A 50 -1.53 -12.15 4.07
CA ARG A 50 -2.51 -12.69 5.02
C ARG A 50 -3.60 -13.48 4.28
N ASN A 51 -3.99 -14.63 4.80
CA ASN A 51 -5.06 -15.47 4.24
C ASN A 51 -6.35 -14.69 3.93
N LYS A 52 -6.65 -13.65 4.69
CA LYS A 52 -7.80 -12.75 4.46
C LYS A 52 -7.82 -12.09 3.08
N ILE A 53 -6.68 -11.93 2.42
CA ILE A 53 -6.65 -11.39 1.05
C ILE A 53 -7.06 -12.49 0.06
N LEU A 54 -6.64 -13.73 0.32
CA LEU A 54 -6.93 -14.87 -0.55
C LEU A 54 -8.39 -15.31 -0.48
N ASP A 55 -9.02 -15.24 0.69
CA ASP A 55 -10.42 -15.65 0.91
C ASP A 55 -11.42 -14.52 0.63
N GLY A 56 -10.95 -13.32 0.28
CA GLY A 56 -11.78 -12.16 -0.02
C GLY A 56 -12.38 -11.46 1.21
N SER A 57 -12.13 -11.93 2.43
CA SER A 57 -12.69 -11.30 3.63
C SER A 57 -12.13 -9.91 3.87
N LEU A 58 -10.85 -9.68 3.53
CA LEU A 58 -10.23 -8.36 3.62
C LEU A 58 -10.85 -7.36 2.63
N PHE A 59 -11.23 -7.83 1.43
CA PHE A 59 -11.96 -7.00 0.47
C PHE A 59 -13.28 -6.52 1.06
N GLN A 60 -14.04 -7.42 1.69
CA GLN A 60 -15.31 -7.07 2.33
C GLN A 60 -15.10 -6.10 3.51
N GLU A 61 -14.03 -6.28 4.29
CA GLU A 61 -13.65 -5.33 5.34
C GLU A 61 -13.35 -3.94 4.76
N TRP A 62 -12.64 -3.85 3.64
CA TRP A 62 -12.31 -2.57 2.99
C TRP A 62 -13.50 -1.89 2.34
N ILE A 63 -14.43 -2.65 1.73
CA ILE A 63 -15.65 -2.10 1.13
C ILE A 63 -16.64 -1.63 2.21
N ALA A 64 -16.66 -2.29 3.36
CA ALA A 64 -17.49 -1.87 4.48
C ALA A 64 -17.01 -0.59 5.17
N ASP A 65 -15.71 -0.27 5.05
CA ASP A 65 -15.07 0.97 5.53
C ASP A 65 -14.99 2.00 4.39
N ASP A 66 -16.15 2.49 3.94
CA ASP A 66 -16.27 3.48 2.85
C ASP A 66 -15.77 4.88 3.25
N SER A 67 -15.54 5.10 4.55
CA SER A 67 -14.93 6.33 5.07
C SER A 67 -13.42 6.41 4.84
N PHE A 68 -12.76 5.29 4.52
CA PHE A 68 -11.30 5.14 4.42
C PHE A 68 -10.53 5.60 5.68
N GLU A 69 -11.21 5.67 6.83
CA GLU A 69 -10.57 6.12 8.07
C GLU A 69 -9.53 5.14 8.61
N SER A 70 -9.77 3.84 8.44
CA SER A 70 -8.85 2.80 8.92
C SER A 70 -7.93 2.28 7.83
N ASN A 71 -8.42 2.20 6.59
CA ASN A 71 -7.67 1.66 5.46
C ASN A 71 -8.02 2.40 4.17
N LEU A 72 -7.00 2.80 3.43
CA LEU A 72 -7.13 3.36 2.08
C LEU A 72 -6.48 2.40 1.07
N PRO A 73 -7.24 1.48 0.49
CA PRO A 73 -6.76 0.63 -0.60
C PRO A 73 -6.84 1.38 -1.93
N LEU A 74 -5.70 1.49 -2.62
CA LEU A 74 -5.59 2.06 -3.97
C LEU A 74 -5.32 0.94 -4.97
N LEU A 75 -5.97 0.99 -6.13
CA LEU A 75 -5.73 0.13 -7.27
C LEU A 75 -5.13 0.92 -8.42
N ALA A 76 -4.07 0.39 -9.01
CA ALA A 76 -3.51 0.88 -10.27
C ALA A 76 -4.01 0.00 -11.42
N PHE A 77 -4.49 0.64 -12.48
CA PHE A 77 -5.05 -0.02 -13.67
C PHE A 77 -4.22 0.31 -14.90
N VAL A 78 -3.93 -0.72 -15.70
CA VAL A 78 -3.39 -0.63 -17.06
C VAL A 78 -4.30 -1.46 -17.96
N ASP A 79 -4.84 -0.88 -19.02
CA ASP A 79 -5.78 -1.56 -19.94
C ASP A 79 -6.94 -2.28 -19.21
N ALA A 80 -7.53 -1.63 -18.22
CA ALA A 80 -8.60 -2.15 -17.36
C ALA A 80 -8.22 -3.36 -16.48
N LYS A 81 -6.95 -3.77 -16.43
CA LYS A 81 -6.44 -4.81 -15.51
C LYS A 81 -5.77 -4.18 -14.31
N ILE A 82 -5.91 -4.81 -13.16
CA ILE A 82 -5.19 -4.39 -11.97
C ILE A 82 -3.69 -4.70 -12.14
N ALA A 83 -2.90 -3.64 -12.21
CA ALA A 83 -1.45 -3.70 -12.32
C ALA A 83 -0.75 -3.60 -10.96
N GLY A 84 -1.43 -3.05 -9.96
CA GLY A 84 -0.92 -2.93 -8.60
C GLY A 84 -2.00 -2.63 -7.56
N LEU A 85 -1.72 -3.01 -6.33
CA LEU A 85 -2.48 -2.70 -5.13
C LEU A 85 -1.55 -2.04 -4.12
N GLY A 86 -1.94 -0.90 -3.59
CA GLY A 86 -1.28 -0.21 -2.48
C GLY A 86 -2.28 0.05 -1.36
N VAL A 87 -1.89 -0.12 -0.12
CA VAL A 87 -2.77 0.13 1.03
C VAL A 87 -2.05 1.01 2.02
N LEU A 88 -2.73 2.07 2.48
CA LEU A 88 -2.37 2.81 3.67
C LEU A 88 -3.32 2.39 4.79
N ALA A 89 -2.79 1.81 5.86
CA ALA A 89 -3.54 1.43 7.04
C ALA A 89 -3.18 2.33 8.22
N GLN A 90 -4.19 2.86 8.91
CA GLN A 90 -4.06 3.68 10.11
C GLN A 90 -4.64 2.97 11.32
N ARG A 91 -4.01 3.14 12.47
CA ARG A 91 -4.58 2.69 13.74
C ARG A 91 -5.45 3.78 14.35
N GLN A 92 -6.70 3.43 14.66
CA GLN A 92 -7.61 4.30 15.39
C GLN A 92 -7.23 4.29 16.88
N GLY A 93 -6.36 5.25 17.29
CA GLY A 93 -5.97 5.42 18.68
C GLY A 93 -4.69 4.68 19.11
N GLY A 94 -4.32 4.86 20.38
CA GLY A 94 -3.10 4.36 20.97
C GLY A 94 -1.86 5.19 20.64
N TRP A 95 -0.71 4.74 21.15
CA TRP A 95 0.56 5.46 21.05
C TRP A 95 1.18 5.48 19.65
N LYS A 96 0.73 4.61 18.74
CA LYS A 96 1.16 4.56 17.33
C LYS A 96 0.12 5.14 16.36
N ARG A 97 -0.87 5.90 16.81
CA ARG A 97 -1.92 6.47 15.95
C ARG A 97 -1.39 7.42 14.87
N HIS A 98 -0.21 8.01 15.11
CA HIS A 98 0.49 8.91 14.20
C HIS A 98 1.36 8.20 13.15
N ILE A 99 1.34 6.85 13.13
CA ILE A 99 2.13 6.03 12.22
C ILE A 99 1.18 5.29 11.28
N GLY A 100 1.28 5.56 9.98
CA GLY A 100 0.60 4.79 8.96
C GLY A 100 1.44 3.59 8.52
N LYS A 101 0.77 2.48 8.19
CA LYS A 101 1.41 1.32 7.58
C LYS A 101 1.07 1.27 6.09
N VAL A 102 2.10 1.11 5.25
CA VAL A 102 1.93 0.94 3.81
C VAL A 102 2.35 -0.45 3.37
N ALA A 103 1.59 -1.02 2.44
CA ALA A 103 1.90 -2.31 1.83
C ALA A 103 1.57 -2.25 0.33
N PHE A 104 2.34 -2.99 -0.49
CA PHE A 104 2.18 -3.00 -1.93
C PHE A 104 2.26 -4.41 -2.51
N LEU A 105 1.44 -4.66 -3.52
CA LEU A 105 1.54 -5.80 -4.42
C LEU A 105 1.54 -5.30 -5.86
N THR A 106 2.36 -5.89 -6.72
CA THR A 106 2.45 -5.53 -8.13
C THR A 106 2.23 -6.77 -8.98
N HIS A 107 1.42 -6.65 -10.01
CA HIS A 107 1.25 -7.69 -11.01
C HIS A 107 2.60 -8.02 -11.66
N PRO A 108 2.95 -9.30 -11.87
CA PRO A 108 4.26 -9.70 -12.39
C PRO A 108 4.66 -9.00 -13.68
N ASP A 109 3.72 -8.81 -14.61
CA ASP A 109 3.98 -8.18 -15.91
C ASP A 109 4.34 -6.70 -15.82
N TYR A 110 3.99 -6.04 -14.71
CA TYR A 110 4.24 -4.61 -14.48
C TYR A 110 5.31 -4.34 -13.43
N CYS A 111 6.04 -5.38 -12.99
CA CYS A 111 7.13 -5.20 -12.04
C CYS A 111 8.23 -4.29 -12.60
N GLY A 112 8.67 -3.31 -11.79
CA GLY A 112 9.72 -2.36 -12.19
C GLY A 112 9.25 -1.21 -13.09
N GLN A 113 7.96 -1.14 -13.44
CA GLN A 113 7.39 -0.10 -14.31
C GLN A 113 7.06 1.22 -13.60
N GLY A 114 7.33 1.33 -12.29
CA GLY A 114 7.13 2.58 -11.52
C GLY A 114 5.78 2.69 -10.82
N ILE A 115 4.92 1.65 -10.87
CA ILE A 115 3.60 1.67 -10.21
C ILE A 115 3.71 1.96 -8.73
N ILE A 116 4.65 1.31 -8.02
CA ILE A 116 4.85 1.53 -6.59
C ILE A 116 5.26 2.98 -6.33
N ASP A 117 6.12 3.55 -7.19
CA ASP A 117 6.60 4.92 -7.03
C ASP A 117 5.44 5.92 -7.09
N GLU A 118 4.52 5.74 -8.05
CA GLU A 118 3.34 6.60 -8.19
C GLU A 118 2.34 6.41 -7.05
N MET A 119 2.04 5.17 -6.67
CA MET A 119 1.17 4.88 -5.53
C MET A 119 1.75 5.43 -4.22
N MET A 120 3.07 5.31 -4.03
CA MET A 120 3.74 5.80 -2.83
C MET A 120 3.59 7.30 -2.66
N LYS A 121 3.76 8.08 -3.75
CA LYS A 121 3.54 9.55 -3.71
C LYS A 121 2.15 9.88 -3.18
N LEU A 122 1.12 9.18 -3.68
CA LEU A 122 -0.25 9.38 -3.24
C LEU A 122 -0.42 9.01 -1.76
N LEU A 123 0.10 7.85 -1.32
CA LEU A 123 -0.04 7.41 0.06
C LEU A 123 0.75 8.29 1.05
N VAL A 124 1.87 8.88 0.63
CA VAL A 124 2.63 9.88 1.39
C VAL A 124 1.79 11.16 1.56
N ASP A 125 1.21 11.67 0.46
CA ASP A 125 0.34 12.86 0.50
C ASP A 125 -0.87 12.63 1.41
N PHE A 126 -1.53 11.47 1.28
CA PHE A 126 -2.64 11.10 2.14
C PHE A 126 -2.21 10.99 3.61
N GLY A 127 -1.09 10.32 3.89
CA GLY A 127 -0.58 10.19 5.25
C GLY A 127 -0.31 11.54 5.90
N ALA A 128 0.34 12.46 5.19
CA ALA A 128 0.61 13.81 5.67
C ALA A 128 -0.69 14.60 5.94
N HIS A 129 -1.67 14.48 5.04
CA HIS A 129 -2.98 15.13 5.17
C HIS A 129 -3.81 14.58 6.36
N TYR A 130 -3.68 13.27 6.65
CA TYR A 130 -4.27 12.65 7.85
C TYR A 130 -3.52 12.97 9.16
N GLY A 131 -2.50 13.83 9.11
CA GLY A 131 -1.71 14.18 10.29
C GLY A 131 -0.76 13.08 10.75
N MET A 132 -0.46 12.11 9.89
CA MET A 132 0.57 11.11 10.20
C MET A 132 1.94 11.78 10.15
N THR A 133 2.79 11.44 11.10
CA THR A 133 4.19 11.93 11.15
C THR A 133 5.18 10.90 10.61
N ARG A 134 4.71 9.69 10.30
CA ARG A 134 5.54 8.60 9.79
C ARG A 134 4.72 7.59 9.00
N LEU A 135 5.31 7.05 7.94
CA LEU A 135 4.84 5.81 7.32
C LEU A 135 5.86 4.70 7.54
N GLU A 136 5.36 3.50 7.78
CA GLU A 136 6.17 2.29 7.97
C GLU A 136 5.72 1.19 7.00
N SER A 137 6.67 0.37 6.55
CA SER A 137 6.41 -0.84 5.77
C SER A 137 7.19 -2.01 6.35
N GLU A 138 6.51 -3.12 6.57
CA GLU A 138 7.09 -4.38 7.04
C GLU A 138 7.39 -5.27 5.84
N LEU A 139 8.63 -5.71 5.69
CA LEU A 139 9.10 -6.49 4.55
C LEU A 139 9.83 -7.74 5.00
N ASN A 140 9.75 -8.77 4.16
CA ASN A 140 10.70 -9.88 4.22
C ASN A 140 12.05 -9.42 3.63
N GLY A 141 13.15 -9.70 4.32
CA GLY A 141 14.50 -9.29 3.94
C GLY A 141 14.98 -9.85 2.60
N GLU A 142 14.37 -10.92 2.10
CA GLU A 142 14.68 -11.49 0.78
C GLU A 142 14.06 -10.70 -0.37
N ARG A 143 13.05 -9.86 -0.09
CA ARG A 143 12.39 -9.00 -1.10
C ARG A 143 13.25 -7.79 -1.46
N LYS A 144 14.48 -8.04 -1.94
CA LYS A 144 15.47 -6.98 -2.25
C LYS A 144 14.97 -5.92 -3.22
N SER A 145 14.14 -6.31 -4.19
CA SER A 145 13.52 -5.36 -5.12
C SER A 145 12.55 -4.42 -4.43
N ALA A 146 11.69 -4.95 -3.54
CA ALA A 146 10.76 -4.13 -2.76
C ALA A 146 11.50 -3.17 -1.82
N ILE A 147 12.52 -3.67 -1.09
CA ILE A 147 13.38 -2.85 -0.22
C ILE A 147 14.04 -1.72 -1.03
N LYS A 148 14.55 -2.03 -2.24
CA LYS A 148 15.17 -1.03 -3.12
C LYS A 148 14.16 0.02 -3.60
N SER A 149 12.94 -0.39 -3.97
CA SER A 149 11.87 0.55 -4.37
C SER A 149 11.47 1.46 -3.21
N MET A 150 11.32 0.90 -2.01
CA MET A 150 11.03 1.69 -0.81
C MET A 150 12.15 2.71 -0.51
N ALA A 151 13.42 2.28 -0.61
CA ALA A 151 14.56 3.17 -0.40
C ALA A 151 14.60 4.29 -1.46
N ALA A 152 14.27 4.00 -2.72
CA ALA A 152 14.17 5.00 -3.78
C ALA A 152 13.04 6.01 -3.54
N ALA A 153 11.96 5.60 -2.84
CA ALA A 153 10.87 6.46 -2.41
C ALA A 153 11.17 7.24 -1.11
N GLY A 154 12.39 7.15 -0.57
CA GLY A 154 12.85 7.89 0.61
C GLY A 154 12.70 7.15 1.94
N PHE A 155 12.22 5.91 1.95
CA PHE A 155 12.19 5.10 3.16
C PHE A 155 13.57 4.65 3.57
N GLN A 156 13.83 4.64 4.87
CA GLN A 156 15.07 4.13 5.47
C GLN A 156 14.80 2.83 6.22
N GLU A 157 15.76 1.93 6.24
CA GLU A 157 15.70 0.74 7.08
C GLU A 157 15.84 1.16 8.55
N LEU A 158 14.76 0.97 9.32
CA LEU A 158 14.71 1.32 10.74
C LEU A 158 15.27 0.19 11.59
N VAL A 159 14.95 -1.06 11.21
CA VAL A 159 15.41 -2.26 11.89
C VAL A 159 15.44 -3.45 10.95
N ARG A 160 16.42 -4.31 11.14
CA ARG A 160 16.50 -5.66 10.54
C ARG A 160 16.72 -6.66 11.66
N ILE A 161 15.88 -7.69 11.69
CA ILE A 161 15.99 -8.77 12.68
C ILE A 161 16.13 -10.08 11.89
N PRO A 162 17.30 -10.74 11.95
CA PRO A 162 17.50 -12.00 11.25
C PRO A 162 16.56 -13.10 11.73
N GLU A 163 16.06 -13.93 10.80
CA GLU A 163 15.26 -15.13 11.08
C GLU A 163 14.06 -14.90 12.02
N TYR A 164 13.44 -13.72 11.96
CA TYR A 164 12.39 -13.31 12.90
C TYR A 164 10.98 -13.65 12.42
N ILE A 165 10.75 -13.66 11.12
CA ILE A 165 9.45 -13.98 10.52
C ILE A 165 9.47 -15.36 9.89
N GLN A 166 8.29 -16.01 9.87
CA GLN A 166 8.11 -17.33 9.30
C GLN A 166 7.06 -17.25 8.18
N ASP A 167 7.35 -17.87 7.05
CA ASP A 167 6.39 -18.03 5.97
C ASP A 167 5.41 -19.19 6.20
N MET A 168 4.46 -19.39 5.30
CA MET A 168 3.47 -20.45 5.39
C MET A 168 4.07 -21.86 5.24
N ASN A 169 5.31 -22.00 4.76
CA ASN A 169 6.07 -23.25 4.67
C ASN A 169 6.98 -23.48 5.88
N ALA A 170 6.78 -22.68 6.96
CA ALA A 170 7.58 -22.73 8.17
C ALA A 170 9.08 -22.41 7.96
N GLN A 171 9.44 -21.68 6.88
CA GLN A 171 10.79 -21.20 6.67
C GLN A 171 10.98 -19.85 7.35
N TYR A 172 12.12 -19.65 8.01
CA TYR A 172 12.44 -18.39 8.68
C TYR A 172 13.11 -17.42 7.72
N HIS A 173 12.78 -16.14 7.87
CA HIS A 173 13.30 -15.05 7.06
C HIS A 173 13.60 -13.83 7.93
N ASP A 174 14.46 -12.96 7.42
CA ASP A 174 14.72 -11.67 8.05
C ASP A 174 13.48 -10.78 8.03
N TYR A 175 13.17 -10.19 9.16
CA TYR A 175 12.20 -9.08 9.24
C TYR A 175 12.91 -7.76 8.96
N VAL A 176 12.34 -6.94 8.09
CA VAL A 176 12.82 -5.59 7.79
C VAL A 176 11.69 -4.61 7.98
N LEU A 177 11.89 -3.63 8.85
CA LEU A 177 11.01 -2.47 8.99
C LEU A 177 11.65 -1.27 8.29
N MET A 178 10.96 -0.72 7.33
CA MET A 178 11.33 0.53 6.66
C MET A 178 10.39 1.64 7.06
N GLY A 179 10.87 2.88 7.13
CA GLY A 179 10.05 4.03 7.48
C GLY A 179 10.51 5.33 6.85
N ILE A 180 9.57 6.24 6.67
CA ILE A 180 9.79 7.62 6.23
C ILE A 180 9.11 8.58 7.19
N GLU A 181 9.77 9.67 7.55
CA GLU A 181 9.16 10.76 8.31
C GLU A 181 8.35 11.65 7.37
N LEU A 182 7.16 12.07 7.84
CA LEU A 182 6.29 12.98 7.12
C LEU A 182 6.25 14.32 7.85
N ILE A 183 6.07 15.39 7.07
CA ILE A 183 5.70 16.70 7.59
C ILE A 183 4.17 16.79 7.47
N PRO A 184 3.42 16.72 8.59
CA PRO A 184 1.97 16.81 8.54
C PRO A 184 1.53 18.16 7.99
N ASP A 185 0.50 18.14 7.17
CA ASP A 185 -0.14 19.34 6.64
C ASP A 185 -1.16 19.88 7.67
N PHE A 186 -0.66 20.58 8.67
CA PHE A 186 -1.49 21.13 9.76
C PHE A 186 -2.47 22.24 9.32
N GLU A 187 -2.26 22.84 8.16
CA GLU A 187 -3.19 23.89 7.66
C GLU A 187 -4.54 23.28 7.26
N ASN A 188 -4.56 22.03 6.91
CA ASN A 188 -5.77 21.27 6.52
C ASN A 188 -6.33 20.38 7.65
N LEU A 189 -5.61 20.20 8.75
CA LEU A 189 -6.14 19.61 9.97
C LEU A 189 -7.00 20.68 10.64
N GLY A 190 -8.25 20.86 10.15
CA GLY A 190 -9.18 21.81 10.74
C GLY A 190 -9.19 21.65 12.24
N ALA A 191 -9.08 22.76 12.95
CA ALA A 191 -9.32 22.82 14.38
C ALA A 191 -10.74 22.28 14.62
N GLY A 192 -10.82 21.01 14.99
CA GLY A 192 -12.03 20.41 15.50
C GLY A 192 -12.22 20.98 16.90
N ASP A 193 -13.20 21.85 17.04
CA ASP A 193 -13.77 22.25 18.33
C ASP A 193 -14.48 21.06 18.96
#